data_28c607eaedcff9ee361c266f8a8492a6
#
_entry.id   28c607eaedcff9ee361c266f8a8492a6
#
_cell.length_a   1.000
_cell.length_b   1.000
_cell.length_c   1.000
_cell.angle_alpha   90.00
_cell.angle_beta   90.00
_cell.angle_gamma   90.00
#
_symmetry.space_group_name_H-M   'P 1'
#
loop_
_entity.id
_entity.type
_entity.pdbx_description
1 polymer ?
#
loop_
_entity_poly.entity_id
_entity_poly.type
_entity_poly.pdbx_seq_one_letter_code
_entity_poly.pdbx_strand_id
1 'polypeptide(L)'
;GSEMCIRDRYFKEEYGSDFVFVTHYPSKKRPFYAMDDPEDARFTLSFDLLFKGLEITTGGQRIHDYNMLVQKIEDRGMTQEGMEQYLDTFKHGMPPHGGLGIGLERLTMQLIGEENVRETCLFPRDMNRLEP
;
A
#
# COMPACT_ATOMS: atom_id res chain seq x y z
N GLY A 1 -9.43 17.79 9.49
CA GLY A 1 -8.27 16.92 9.49
C GLY A 1 -8.58 15.57 8.84
N SER A 2 -7.64 14.97 8.14
CA SER A 2 -7.84 13.65 7.55
C SER A 2 -8.05 12.61 8.68
N GLU A 3 -8.77 11.52 8.40
CA GLU A 3 -8.95 10.40 9.36
C GLU A 3 -7.62 9.85 9.87
N MET A 4 -6.56 9.95 9.08
CA MET A 4 -5.20 9.54 9.45
C MET A 4 -4.63 10.40 10.60
N CYS A 5 -4.82 11.72 10.58
CA CYS A 5 -4.38 12.61 11.65
C CYS A 5 -5.08 12.33 12.99
N ILE A 6 -6.36 11.93 12.94
CA ILE A 6 -7.13 11.59 14.14
C ILE A 6 -6.59 10.31 14.77
N ARG A 7 -6.33 9.28 13.95
CA ARG A 7 -5.78 8.00 14.41
C ARG A 7 -4.39 8.16 15.00
N ASP A 8 -3.51 8.92 14.33
CA ASP A 8 -2.14 9.19 14.81
C ASP A 8 -2.15 9.85 16.18
N ARG A 9 -2.95 10.91 16.36
CA ARG A 9 -3.06 11.62 17.63
C ARG A 9 -3.53 10.68 18.74
N TYR A 10 -4.58 9.90 18.51
CA TYR A 10 -5.09 8.93 19.46
C TYR A 10 -4.02 7.92 19.90
N PHE A 11 -3.31 7.32 18.95
CA PHE A 11 -2.28 6.33 19.27
C PHE A 11 -1.08 6.91 20.00
N LYS A 12 -0.71 8.15 19.68
CA LYS A 12 0.37 8.84 20.38
C LYS A 12 -0.02 9.17 21.83
N GLU A 13 -1.24 9.65 22.05
CA GLU A 13 -1.75 9.99 23.38
C GLU A 13 -1.95 8.75 24.26
N GLU A 14 -2.51 7.67 23.69
CA GLU A 14 -2.85 6.46 24.45
C GLU A 14 -1.67 5.50 24.64
N TYR A 15 -0.79 5.36 23.65
CA TYR A 15 0.27 4.34 23.64
C TYR A 15 1.69 4.92 23.57
N GLY A 16 1.84 6.21 23.42
CA GLY A 16 3.15 6.87 23.28
C GLY A 16 3.93 6.47 22.01
N SER A 17 3.26 5.87 21.03
CA SER A 17 3.89 5.36 19.80
C SER A 17 3.80 6.39 18.67
N ASP A 18 4.93 6.61 18.00
CA ASP A 18 5.00 7.38 16.74
C ASP A 18 4.63 6.53 15.53
N PHE A 19 4.49 5.20 15.69
CA PHE A 19 4.16 4.26 14.62
C PHE A 19 2.80 3.61 14.85
N VAL A 20 2.01 3.52 13.76
CA VAL A 20 0.69 2.88 13.78
C VAL A 20 0.51 2.03 12.53
N PHE A 21 0.17 0.75 12.70
CA PHE A 21 -0.33 -0.07 11.62
C PHE A 21 -1.85 0.08 11.49
N VAL A 22 -2.30 0.36 10.29
CA VAL A 22 -3.71 0.31 9.92
C VAL A 22 -3.89 -0.89 8.99
N THR A 23 -4.75 -1.83 9.37
CA THR A 23 -4.94 -3.10 8.68
C THR A 23 -6.37 -3.28 8.17
N HIS A 24 -6.62 -4.33 7.40
CA HIS A 24 -7.96 -4.73 6.93
C HIS A 24 -8.69 -3.62 6.16
N TYR A 25 -8.01 -3.09 5.16
CA TYR A 25 -8.64 -2.11 4.27
C TYR A 25 -9.75 -2.72 3.43
N PRO A 26 -10.82 -1.96 3.14
CA PRO A 26 -11.87 -2.42 2.25
C PRO A 26 -11.32 -2.86 0.89
N SER A 27 -11.77 -4.03 0.41
CA SER A 27 -11.28 -4.64 -0.83
C SER A 27 -11.35 -3.68 -2.03
N LYS A 28 -12.42 -2.87 -2.12
CA LYS A 28 -12.61 -1.87 -3.20
C LYS A 28 -11.57 -0.73 -3.20
N LYS A 29 -10.89 -0.51 -2.07
CA LYS A 29 -9.86 0.53 -1.90
C LYS A 29 -8.44 0.05 -2.21
N ARG A 30 -8.25 -1.25 -2.43
CA ARG A 30 -6.93 -1.86 -2.69
C ARG A 30 -6.79 -2.35 -4.12
N PRO A 31 -5.56 -2.52 -4.65
CA PRO A 31 -5.34 -3.06 -5.99
C PRO A 31 -5.95 -4.46 -6.18
N PHE A 32 -6.19 -4.85 -7.42
CA PHE A 32 -6.80 -6.13 -7.77
C PHE A 32 -5.99 -7.35 -7.29
N TYR A 33 -4.69 -7.21 -7.15
CA TYR A 33 -3.80 -8.29 -6.69
C TYR A 33 -3.76 -8.47 -5.17
N ALA A 34 -4.41 -7.61 -4.41
CA ALA A 34 -4.47 -7.76 -2.95
C ALA A 34 -5.38 -8.93 -2.56
N MET A 35 -4.89 -9.78 -1.65
CA MET A 35 -5.65 -10.91 -1.14
C MET A 35 -6.79 -10.42 -0.26
N ASP A 36 -8.00 -10.89 -0.53
CA ASP A 36 -9.12 -10.65 0.37
C ASP A 36 -8.98 -11.52 1.63
N ASP A 37 -9.53 -11.03 2.74
CA ASP A 37 -9.58 -11.77 3.97
C ASP A 37 -10.48 -13.02 3.78
N PRO A 38 -9.98 -14.23 4.05
CA PRO A 38 -10.79 -15.45 3.93
C PRO A 38 -12.00 -15.48 4.87
N GLU A 39 -11.94 -14.75 5.98
CA GLU A 39 -13.04 -14.66 6.95
C GLU A 39 -14.07 -13.59 6.57
N ASP A 40 -13.64 -12.54 5.87
CA ASP A 40 -14.51 -11.46 5.41
C ASP A 40 -13.98 -10.81 4.13
N ALA A 41 -14.45 -11.26 2.98
CA ALA A 41 -14.04 -10.78 1.66
C ALA A 41 -14.33 -9.29 1.37
N ARG A 42 -15.01 -8.58 2.28
CA ARG A 42 -15.17 -7.12 2.17
C ARG A 42 -13.86 -6.38 2.45
N PHE A 43 -12.92 -7.03 3.15
CA PHE A 43 -11.62 -6.50 3.53
C PHE A 43 -10.49 -7.27 2.85
N THR A 44 -9.29 -6.71 2.92
CA THR A 44 -8.06 -7.32 2.39
C THR A 44 -7.06 -7.55 3.51
N LEU A 45 -6.18 -8.54 3.33
CA LEU A 45 -5.01 -8.80 4.17
C LEU A 45 -3.90 -7.79 3.83
N SER A 46 -4.20 -6.52 3.97
CA SER A 46 -3.30 -5.42 3.66
C SER A 46 -3.14 -4.48 4.85
N PHE A 47 -2.06 -3.72 4.81
CA PHE A 47 -1.73 -2.76 5.86
C PHE A 47 -1.09 -1.50 5.28
N ASP A 48 -1.19 -0.41 6.02
CA ASP A 48 -0.35 0.76 5.90
C ASP A 48 0.36 0.99 7.23
N LEU A 49 1.63 1.39 7.17
CA LEU A 49 2.39 1.86 8.33
C LEU A 49 2.45 3.38 8.28
N LEU A 50 1.90 3.99 9.31
CA LEU A 50 2.00 5.42 9.55
C LEU A 50 3.16 5.70 10.50
N PHE A 51 3.94 6.72 10.21
CA PHE A 51 4.96 7.27 11.08
C PHE A 51 4.68 8.75 11.31
N LYS A 52 4.40 9.13 12.54
CA LYS A 52 3.96 10.50 12.91
C LYS A 52 2.87 11.03 11.98
N GLY A 53 1.84 10.22 11.74
CA GLY A 53 0.67 10.56 10.93
C GLY A 53 0.84 10.51 9.41
N LEU A 54 2.04 10.23 8.92
CA LEU A 54 2.32 10.08 7.48
C LEU A 54 2.47 8.60 7.12
N GLU A 55 1.75 8.16 6.09
CA GLU A 55 1.95 6.83 5.50
C GLU A 55 3.35 6.74 4.87
N ILE A 56 4.19 5.87 5.42
CA ILE A 56 5.55 5.60 4.93
C ILE A 56 5.65 4.26 4.20
N THR A 57 4.75 3.33 4.49
CA THR A 57 4.76 2.00 3.89
C THR A 57 3.34 1.53 3.66
N THR A 58 3.11 0.93 2.51
CA THR A 58 1.90 0.17 2.22
C THR A 58 2.25 -1.23 1.75
N GLY A 59 1.48 -2.22 2.16
CA GLY A 59 1.76 -3.61 1.82
C GLY A 59 0.60 -4.54 2.11
N GLY A 60 0.86 -5.83 1.89
CA GLY A 60 -0.12 -6.87 2.19
C GLY A 60 0.21 -8.20 1.54
N GLN A 61 -0.61 -9.18 1.84
CA GLN A 61 -0.60 -10.46 1.14
C GLN A 61 -1.18 -10.27 -0.27
N ARG A 62 -0.57 -10.93 -1.23
CA ARG A 62 -1.04 -10.92 -2.62
C ARG A 62 -1.78 -12.20 -2.97
N ILE A 63 -2.68 -12.11 -3.91
CA ILE A 63 -3.32 -13.29 -4.50
C ILE A 63 -2.23 -14.09 -5.21
N HIS A 64 -2.15 -15.40 -4.95
CA HIS A 64 -1.19 -16.33 -5.54
C HIS A 64 -1.84 -17.41 -6.42
N ASP A 65 -3.15 -17.61 -6.30
CA ASP A 65 -3.91 -18.51 -7.15
C ASP A 65 -4.33 -17.82 -8.44
N TYR A 66 -4.06 -18.47 -9.59
CA TYR A 66 -4.37 -17.94 -10.91
C TYR A 66 -5.86 -17.65 -11.11
N ASN A 67 -6.72 -18.62 -10.76
CA ASN A 67 -8.16 -18.49 -10.99
C ASN A 67 -8.76 -17.37 -10.12
N MET A 68 -8.33 -17.29 -8.87
CA MET A 68 -8.74 -16.23 -7.96
C MET A 68 -8.32 -14.85 -8.48
N LEU A 69 -7.10 -14.74 -9.05
CA LEU A 69 -6.60 -13.49 -9.60
C LEU A 69 -7.39 -13.05 -10.83
N VAL A 70 -7.68 -13.97 -11.75
CA VAL A 70 -8.51 -13.72 -12.94
C VAL A 70 -9.91 -13.27 -12.53
N GLN A 71 -10.54 -14.00 -11.61
CA GLN A 71 -11.88 -13.63 -11.10
C GLN A 71 -11.89 -12.22 -10.51
N LYS A 72 -10.85 -11.86 -9.74
CA LYS A 72 -10.74 -10.54 -9.13
C LYS A 72 -10.58 -9.42 -10.19
N ILE A 73 -9.88 -9.68 -11.29
CA ILE A 73 -9.74 -8.76 -12.42
C ILE A 73 -11.11 -8.53 -13.08
N GLU A 74 -11.85 -9.61 -13.34
CA GLU A 74 -13.17 -9.57 -13.97
C GLU A 74 -14.21 -8.88 -13.09
N ASP A 75 -14.25 -9.17 -11.80
CA ASP A 75 -15.15 -8.57 -10.82
C ASP A 75 -14.97 -7.03 -10.71
N ARG A 76 -13.79 -6.56 -11.10
CA ARG A 76 -13.47 -5.12 -11.17
C ARG A 76 -13.74 -4.49 -12.53
N GLY A 77 -14.29 -5.24 -13.47
CA GLY A 77 -14.54 -4.78 -14.83
C GLY A 77 -13.26 -4.50 -15.63
N MET A 78 -12.14 -5.10 -15.22
CA MET A 78 -10.86 -5.00 -15.93
C MET A 78 -10.74 -6.13 -16.94
N THR A 79 -9.95 -5.91 -17.99
CA THR A 79 -9.62 -6.94 -18.97
C THR A 79 -8.24 -7.54 -18.67
N GLN A 80 -8.00 -8.76 -19.15
CA GLN A 80 -6.69 -9.40 -19.05
C GLN A 80 -5.69 -8.88 -20.10
N GLU A 81 -6.16 -8.05 -21.03
CA GLU A 81 -5.34 -7.50 -22.11
C GLU A 81 -4.15 -6.69 -21.56
N GLY A 82 -2.96 -7.00 -21.99
CA GLY A 82 -1.71 -6.40 -21.52
C GLY A 82 -1.19 -6.96 -20.19
N MET A 83 -1.88 -7.92 -19.57
CA MET A 83 -1.45 -8.58 -18.34
C MET A 83 -1.07 -10.06 -18.53
N GLU A 84 -0.99 -10.53 -19.77
CA GLU A 84 -0.79 -11.95 -20.09
C GLU A 84 0.49 -12.51 -19.48
N GLN A 85 1.60 -11.79 -19.61
CA GLN A 85 2.90 -12.20 -19.06
C GLN A 85 2.87 -12.25 -17.52
N TYR A 86 2.20 -11.28 -16.89
CA TYR A 86 2.03 -11.26 -15.45
C TYR A 86 1.19 -12.46 -14.99
N LEU A 87 0.06 -12.72 -15.63
CA LEU A 87 -0.84 -13.83 -15.30
C LEU A 87 -0.18 -15.18 -15.54
N ASP A 88 0.66 -15.32 -16.56
CA ASP A 88 1.37 -16.57 -16.86
C ASP A 88 2.26 -17.03 -15.71
N THR A 89 2.83 -16.11 -14.94
CA THR A 89 3.66 -16.48 -13.78
C THR A 89 2.86 -17.26 -12.73
N PHE A 90 1.55 -17.03 -12.62
CA PHE A 90 0.67 -17.68 -11.65
C PHE A 90 0.20 -19.06 -12.11
N LYS A 91 0.14 -19.33 -13.42
CA LYS A 91 -0.26 -20.63 -13.98
C LYS A 91 0.71 -21.75 -13.62
N HIS A 92 1.96 -21.42 -13.35
CA HIS A 92 3.01 -22.40 -13.05
C HIS A 92 3.23 -22.65 -11.56
N GLY A 93 2.33 -22.17 -10.70
CA GLY A 93 2.37 -22.42 -9.27
C GLY A 93 3.12 -21.35 -8.47
N MET A 94 2.55 -20.16 -8.41
CA MET A 94 3.05 -19.09 -7.53
C MET A 94 2.83 -19.48 -6.05
N PRO A 95 3.87 -19.46 -5.19
CA PRO A 95 3.68 -19.69 -3.77
C PRO A 95 2.94 -18.52 -3.11
N PRO A 96 2.31 -18.74 -1.93
CA PRO A 96 1.82 -17.65 -1.11
C PRO A 96 2.92 -16.61 -0.86
N HIS A 97 2.62 -15.36 -1.13
CA HIS A 97 3.57 -14.26 -1.01
C HIS A 97 2.90 -12.96 -0.63
N GLY A 98 3.68 -12.05 -0.13
CA GLY A 98 3.29 -10.67 0.13
C GLY A 98 4.32 -9.70 -0.42
N GLY A 99 4.02 -8.44 -0.30
CA GLY A 99 4.94 -7.39 -0.69
C GLY A 99 4.58 -6.08 -0.01
N LEU A 100 5.55 -5.20 0.06
CA LEU A 100 5.37 -3.85 0.57
C LEU A 100 6.20 -2.85 -0.24
N GLY A 101 5.74 -1.61 -0.26
CA GLY A 101 6.48 -0.47 -0.79
C GLY A 101 6.78 0.50 0.34
N ILE A 102 8.03 0.94 0.42
CA ILE A 102 8.47 1.96 1.39
C ILE A 102 8.74 3.25 0.64
N GLY A 103 8.09 4.33 1.07
CA GLY A 103 8.40 5.68 0.59
C GLY A 103 9.67 6.19 1.26
N LEU A 104 10.82 5.98 0.62
CA LEU A 104 12.12 6.34 1.20
C LEU A 104 12.19 7.83 1.56
N GLU A 105 11.73 8.71 0.69
CA GLU A 105 11.72 10.14 0.91
C GLU A 105 10.79 10.53 2.08
N ARG A 106 9.62 9.89 2.18
CA ARG A 106 8.70 10.12 3.29
C ARG A 106 9.29 9.66 4.64
N LEU A 107 9.91 8.48 4.64
CA LEU A 107 10.58 7.96 5.83
C LEU A 107 11.72 8.89 6.26
N THR A 108 12.57 9.30 5.32
CA THR A 108 13.69 10.22 5.59
C THR A 108 13.17 11.54 6.14
N MET A 109 12.15 12.12 5.50
CA MET A 109 11.51 13.36 5.93
C MET A 109 11.06 13.30 7.40
N GLN A 110 10.36 12.22 7.77
CA GLN A 110 9.88 12.03 9.14
C GLN A 110 11.01 11.79 10.16
N LEU A 111 12.09 11.12 9.75
CA LEU A 111 13.25 10.86 10.61
C LEU A 111 14.03 12.14 10.93
N ILE A 112 14.24 13.00 9.95
CA ILE A 112 15.01 14.25 10.14
C ILE A 112 14.14 15.44 10.58
N GLY A 113 12.80 15.27 10.57
CA GLY A 113 11.86 16.31 10.99
C GLY A 113 11.59 17.40 9.96
N GLU A 114 11.81 17.11 8.67
CA GLU A 114 11.50 18.03 7.58
C GLU A 114 10.00 17.99 7.22
N GLU A 115 9.46 19.12 6.80
CA GLU A 115 8.04 19.23 6.42
C GLU A 115 7.83 19.02 4.91
N ASN A 116 8.87 19.19 4.10
CA ASN A 116 8.80 19.12 2.65
C ASN A 116 9.60 17.92 2.12
N VAL A 117 8.91 17.01 1.46
CA VAL A 117 9.54 15.80 0.87
C VAL A 117 10.62 16.10 -0.18
N ARG A 118 10.62 17.28 -0.78
CA ARG A 118 11.66 17.68 -1.74
C ARG A 118 13.04 17.78 -1.11
N GLU A 119 13.11 18.15 0.17
CA GLU A 119 14.37 18.28 0.92
C GLU A 119 15.03 16.91 1.19
N THR A 120 14.31 15.83 0.93
CA THR A 120 14.77 14.45 1.13
C THR A 120 15.03 13.69 -0.18
N CYS A 121 15.00 14.40 -1.29
CA CYS A 121 15.25 13.84 -2.62
C CYS A 121 16.38 14.63 -3.31
N LEU A 122 17.39 13.92 -3.86
CA LEU A 122 18.50 14.55 -4.59
C LEU A 122 18.03 15.26 -5.86
N PHE A 123 17.02 14.71 -6.54
CA PHE A 123 16.49 15.23 -7.79
C PHE A 123 14.97 15.37 -7.71
N PRO A 124 14.47 16.32 -6.88
CA PRO A 124 13.03 16.47 -6.69
C PRO A 124 12.38 16.92 -8.00
N ARG A 125 11.27 16.27 -8.35
CA ARG A 125 10.43 16.62 -9.50
C ARG A 125 9.05 17.06 -9.03
N ASP A 126 8.53 18.07 -9.69
CA ASP A 126 7.16 18.55 -9.48
C ASP A 126 6.60 19.18 -10.77
N MET A 127 5.43 19.79 -10.68
CA MET A 127 4.79 20.43 -11.84
C MET A 127 5.60 21.55 -12.47
N ASN A 128 6.54 22.15 -11.72
CA ASN A 128 7.36 23.28 -12.17
C ASN A 128 8.81 22.87 -12.48
N ARG A 129 9.21 21.65 -12.07
CA ARG A 129 10.57 21.13 -12.23
C ARG A 129 10.53 19.69 -12.69
N LEU A 130 10.76 19.48 -13.99
CA LEU A 130 10.76 18.15 -14.63
C LEU A 130 12.17 17.60 -14.84
N GLU A 131 13.18 18.46 -14.83
CA GLU A 131 14.59 18.10 -15.02
C GLU A 131 15.36 18.24 -13.69
N PRO A 132 16.44 17.47 -13.51
CA PRO A 132 17.27 17.53 -12.31
C PRO A 132 17.86 18.91 -12.03
#